data_234b5065cfbcb464419d29e982d4fe18
#
_entry.id   234b5065cfbcb464419d29e982d4fe18
#
_cell.length_a   1.000
_cell.length_b   1.000
_cell.length_c   1.000
_cell.angle_alpha   90.00
_cell.angle_beta   90.00
_cell.angle_gamma   90.00
#
_symmetry.space_group_name_H-M   'P 1'
#
loop_
_entity.id
_entity.type
_entity.pdbx_description
1 polymer ?
#
loop_
_entity_poly.entity_id
_entity_poly.type
_entity_poly.pdbx_seq_one_letter_code
_entity_poly.pdbx_strand_id
1 'polypeptide(L)'
;MKLQKLIYFAHGWSLAIYGKPLIDEQVEAWRFGPVISSIYHEFKRFGSQSITDYAKGIELDKGNILNSRIVVPEVRPDDAETKALLDKIWEIYGGYTAVQLSNATHLPGTPWEKVWGTNGAPRGTDIDQELIKDYFIRLAKQSQATENTSAQKVGG
;
A
#
# COMPACT_ATOMS: atom_id res chain seq x y z
N MET A 1 -10.59 -5.99 1.34
CA MET A 1 -9.28 -6.59 0.98
C MET A 1 -8.54 -5.78 -0.09
N LYS A 2 -9.14 -5.40 -1.23
CA LYS A 2 -8.49 -4.67 -2.32
C LYS A 2 -7.83 -3.36 -1.87
N LEU A 3 -8.52 -2.51 -1.12
CA LEU A 3 -8.00 -1.24 -0.60
C LEU A 3 -6.68 -1.42 0.18
N GLN A 4 -6.61 -2.40 1.07
CA GLN A 4 -5.40 -2.72 1.83
C GLN A 4 -4.19 -2.99 0.93
N LYS A 5 -4.40 -3.74 -0.15
CA LYS A 5 -3.32 -4.07 -1.08
C LYS A 5 -2.89 -2.87 -1.93
N LEU A 6 -3.85 -2.05 -2.36
CA LEU A 6 -3.53 -0.81 -3.10
C LEU A 6 -2.71 0.15 -2.23
N ILE A 7 -3.08 0.34 -0.96
CA ILE A 7 -2.31 1.20 -0.05
C ILE A 7 -0.92 0.61 0.23
N TYR A 8 -0.81 -0.72 0.42
CA TYR A 8 0.49 -1.38 0.58
C TYR A 8 1.40 -1.17 -0.65
N PHE A 9 0.87 -1.34 -1.86
CA PHE A 9 1.65 -1.08 -3.08
C PHE A 9 2.04 0.40 -3.19
N ALA A 10 1.12 1.32 -2.89
CA ALA A 10 1.43 2.76 -2.88
C ALA A 10 2.53 3.10 -1.87
N HIS A 11 2.46 2.54 -0.66
CA HIS A 11 3.49 2.72 0.37
C HIS A 11 4.85 2.17 -0.06
N GLY A 12 4.88 0.95 -0.62
CA GLY A 12 6.13 0.34 -1.10
C GLY A 12 6.78 1.13 -2.24
N TRP A 13 5.99 1.61 -3.19
CA TRP A 13 6.48 2.47 -4.26
C TRP A 13 6.92 3.85 -3.77
N SER A 14 6.25 4.43 -2.77
CA SER A 14 6.69 5.67 -2.12
C SER A 14 8.08 5.52 -1.49
N LEU A 15 8.28 4.44 -0.74
CA LEU A 15 9.59 4.12 -0.16
C LEU A 15 10.68 3.95 -1.22
N ALA A 16 10.35 3.28 -2.34
CA ALA A 16 11.33 3.00 -3.40
C ALA A 16 11.67 4.24 -4.25
N ILE A 17 10.70 5.09 -4.56
CA ILE A 17 10.86 6.23 -5.47
C ILE A 17 11.32 7.46 -4.72
N TYR A 18 10.68 7.77 -3.58
CA TYR A 18 10.91 8.99 -2.83
C TYR A 18 11.74 8.81 -1.56
N GLY A 19 12.00 7.56 -1.16
CA GLY A 19 12.67 7.25 0.11
C GLY A 19 11.85 7.65 1.34
N LYS A 20 10.55 7.89 1.18
CA LYS A 20 9.64 8.36 2.23
C LYS A 20 8.48 7.38 2.41
N PRO A 21 8.05 7.10 3.64
CA PRO A 21 6.83 6.35 3.88
C PRO A 21 5.60 7.16 3.42
N LEU A 22 4.63 6.50 2.81
CA LEU A 22 3.32 7.11 2.49
C LEU A 22 2.40 7.14 3.72
N ILE A 23 2.58 6.18 4.60
CA ILE A 23 1.84 6.03 5.85
C ILE A 23 2.84 5.91 6.99
N ASP A 24 2.50 6.46 8.17
CA ASP A 24 3.35 6.44 9.37
C ASP A 24 3.18 5.14 10.18
N GLU A 25 2.13 4.36 9.90
CA GLU A 25 1.85 3.11 10.59
C GLU A 25 2.71 1.96 10.05
N GLN A 26 2.96 0.97 10.92
CA GLN A 26 3.59 -0.28 10.53
C GLN A 26 2.65 -1.12 9.65
N VAL A 27 3.25 -1.81 8.68
CA VAL A 27 2.55 -2.81 7.89
C VAL A 27 2.70 -4.16 8.57
N GLU A 28 1.58 -4.80 8.91
CA GLU A 28 1.57 -6.08 9.60
C GLU A 28 1.43 -7.27 8.62
N ALA A 29 2.09 -8.38 8.92
CA ALA A 29 1.93 -9.64 8.21
C ALA A 29 0.71 -10.39 8.75
N TRP A 30 -0.40 -10.39 7.98
CA TRP A 30 -1.59 -11.16 8.30
C TRP A 30 -1.78 -12.34 7.33
N ARG A 31 -2.65 -13.28 7.67
CA ARG A 31 -2.90 -14.51 6.88
C ARG A 31 -3.15 -14.26 5.38
N PHE A 32 -3.80 -13.16 5.03
CA PHE A 32 -4.16 -12.82 3.65
C PHE A 32 -3.29 -11.69 3.07
N GLY A 33 -2.03 -11.61 3.51
CA GLY A 33 -1.06 -10.65 3.04
C GLY A 33 -0.88 -9.45 3.97
N PRO A 34 -0.09 -8.44 3.55
CA PRO A 34 0.19 -7.24 4.32
C PRO A 34 -1.06 -6.42 4.61
N VAL A 35 -1.16 -5.88 5.82
CA VAL A 35 -2.31 -5.12 6.32
C VAL A 35 -1.82 -3.89 7.11
N ILE A 36 -2.52 -2.77 6.93
CA ILE A 36 -2.44 -1.58 7.78
C ILE A 36 -3.62 -1.65 8.75
N SER A 37 -3.34 -1.77 10.04
CA SER A 37 -4.33 -2.12 11.06
C SER A 37 -5.45 -1.09 11.18
N SER A 38 -5.15 0.22 11.16
CA SER A 38 -6.15 1.30 11.24
C SER A 38 -7.11 1.26 10.04
N ILE A 39 -6.58 1.09 8.83
CA ILE A 39 -7.37 0.98 7.60
C ILE A 39 -8.28 -0.25 7.64
N TYR A 40 -7.79 -1.37 8.19
CA TYR A 40 -8.62 -2.55 8.38
C TYR A 40 -9.78 -2.27 9.33
N HIS A 41 -9.52 -1.63 10.47
CA HIS A 41 -10.55 -1.36 11.46
C HIS A 41 -11.59 -0.35 10.97
N GLU A 42 -11.19 0.64 10.19
CA GLU A 42 -12.08 1.63 9.58
C GLU A 42 -13.07 0.99 8.61
N PHE A 43 -12.58 0.11 7.73
CA PHE A 43 -13.38 -0.42 6.63
C PHE A 43 -13.89 -1.86 6.83
N LYS A 44 -13.57 -2.56 7.93
CA LYS A 44 -14.02 -3.93 8.19
C LYS A 44 -15.56 -4.10 8.20
N ARG A 45 -16.28 -3.02 8.49
CA ARG A 45 -17.76 -2.99 8.49
C ARG A 45 -18.36 -3.35 7.12
N PHE A 46 -17.64 -3.12 6.03
CA PHE A 46 -18.09 -3.43 4.69
C PHE A 46 -17.90 -4.92 4.30
N GLY A 47 -17.12 -5.68 5.08
CA GLY A 47 -16.89 -7.11 4.83
C GLY A 47 -16.36 -7.38 3.41
N SER A 48 -17.16 -8.15 2.64
CA SER A 48 -16.90 -8.46 1.23
C SER A 48 -17.58 -7.49 0.24
N GLN A 49 -18.37 -6.56 0.75
CA GLN A 49 -19.10 -5.60 -0.10
C GLN A 49 -18.20 -4.44 -0.54
N SER A 50 -18.69 -3.67 -1.50
CA SER A 50 -18.04 -2.43 -1.95
C SER A 50 -18.02 -1.40 -0.82
N ILE A 51 -16.90 -0.69 -0.69
CA ILE A 51 -16.80 0.45 0.21
C ILE A 51 -17.56 1.61 -0.45
N THR A 52 -18.60 2.09 0.24
CA THR A 52 -19.50 3.15 -0.24
C THR A 52 -19.40 4.45 0.56
N ASP A 53 -18.47 4.49 1.53
CA ASP A 53 -18.29 5.64 2.42
C ASP A 53 -16.80 5.96 2.57
N TYR A 54 -16.48 7.21 2.87
CA TYR A 54 -15.12 7.65 3.14
C TYR A 54 -14.71 7.35 4.59
N ALA A 55 -13.39 7.24 4.82
CA ALA A 55 -12.84 7.29 6.16
C ALA A 55 -13.17 8.62 6.84
N LYS A 56 -13.34 8.59 8.15
CA LYS A 56 -13.66 9.78 8.94
C LYS A 56 -12.52 10.04 9.93
N GLY A 57 -12.04 11.27 9.94
CA GLY A 57 -11.08 11.77 10.91
C GLY A 57 -11.73 12.77 11.84
N ILE A 58 -11.05 13.08 12.93
CA ILE A 58 -11.44 14.16 13.86
C ILE A 58 -10.39 15.26 13.73
N GLU A 59 -10.79 16.44 13.28
CA GLU A 59 -9.98 17.64 13.34
C GLU A 59 -10.18 18.30 14.71
N LEU A 60 -9.11 18.26 15.53
CA LEU A 60 -9.13 18.83 16.87
C LEU A 60 -8.88 20.35 16.79
N ASP A 61 -9.79 21.12 17.38
CA ASP A 61 -9.53 22.54 17.66
C ASP A 61 -8.57 22.65 18.86
N LYS A 62 -7.36 23.16 18.62
CA LYS A 62 -6.33 23.31 19.66
C LYS A 62 -6.74 24.28 20.78
N GLY A 63 -7.70 25.16 20.53
CA GLY A 63 -8.22 26.12 21.51
C GLY A 63 -9.44 25.62 22.29
N ASN A 64 -10.24 24.74 21.69
CA ASN A 64 -11.46 24.23 22.32
C ASN A 64 -11.86 22.86 21.75
N ILE A 65 -11.64 21.80 22.51
CA ILE A 65 -11.97 20.41 22.13
C ILE A 65 -13.46 20.26 21.74
N LEU A 66 -14.34 21.08 22.33
CA LEU A 66 -15.78 21.03 22.02
C LEU A 66 -16.10 21.52 20.60
N ASN A 67 -15.18 22.23 19.95
CA ASN A 67 -15.29 22.67 18.55
C ASN A 67 -14.68 21.68 17.55
N SER A 68 -14.25 20.52 18.01
CA SER A 68 -13.73 19.47 17.13
C SER A 68 -14.78 18.99 16.15
N ARG A 69 -14.38 18.76 14.91
CA ARG A 69 -15.29 18.37 13.83
C ARG A 69 -14.86 17.07 13.16
N ILE A 70 -15.86 16.34 12.67
CA ILE A 70 -15.61 15.16 11.82
C ILE A 70 -15.30 15.66 10.42
N VAL A 71 -14.16 15.19 9.87
CA VAL A 71 -13.70 15.53 8.51
C VAL A 71 -13.46 14.26 7.71
N VAL A 72 -13.54 14.36 6.39
CA VAL A 72 -13.03 13.34 5.48
C VAL A 72 -11.57 13.70 5.19
N PRO A 73 -10.60 12.85 5.55
CA PRO A 73 -9.20 13.10 5.25
C PRO A 73 -8.97 13.16 3.73
N GLU A 74 -8.23 14.14 3.27
CA GLU A 74 -7.87 14.31 1.87
C GLU A 74 -6.36 14.51 1.72
N VAL A 75 -5.82 14.11 0.56
CA VAL A 75 -4.46 14.47 0.19
C VAL A 75 -4.37 15.98 0.01
N ARG A 76 -3.41 16.62 0.65
CA ARG A 76 -3.25 18.07 0.58
C ARG A 76 -3.24 18.56 -0.87
N PRO A 77 -3.87 19.73 -1.16
CA PRO A 77 -3.94 20.27 -2.53
C PRO A 77 -2.58 20.50 -3.18
N ASP A 78 -1.57 20.84 -2.40
CA ASP A 78 -0.18 21.12 -2.81
C ASP A 78 0.71 19.86 -2.90
N ASP A 79 0.24 18.70 -2.47
CA ASP A 79 0.99 17.44 -2.52
C ASP A 79 0.82 16.75 -3.87
N ALA A 80 1.48 17.30 -4.89
CA ALA A 80 1.46 16.77 -6.25
C ALA A 80 2.17 15.41 -6.36
N GLU A 81 3.20 15.17 -5.55
CA GLU A 81 3.94 13.90 -5.52
C GLU A 81 3.03 12.74 -5.13
N THR A 82 2.32 12.86 -4.00
CA THR A 82 1.41 11.81 -3.52
C THR A 82 0.27 11.59 -4.52
N LYS A 83 -0.30 12.66 -5.10
CA LYS A 83 -1.37 12.52 -6.10
C LYS A 83 -0.90 11.75 -7.33
N ALA A 84 0.25 12.12 -7.91
CA ALA A 84 0.81 11.43 -9.06
C ALA A 84 1.12 9.96 -8.77
N LEU A 85 1.64 9.66 -7.56
CA LEU A 85 1.86 8.28 -7.12
C LEU A 85 0.55 7.49 -7.07
N LEU A 86 -0.48 8.02 -6.43
CA LEU A 86 -1.76 7.34 -6.29
C LEU A 86 -2.46 7.11 -7.64
N ASP A 87 -2.39 8.08 -8.55
CA ASP A 87 -2.90 7.94 -9.91
C ASP A 87 -2.17 6.81 -10.65
N LYS A 88 -0.84 6.74 -10.52
CA LYS A 88 -0.05 5.68 -11.14
C LYS A 88 -0.32 4.31 -10.53
N ILE A 89 -0.49 4.23 -9.23
CA ILE A 89 -0.91 3.00 -8.53
C ILE A 89 -2.28 2.54 -9.03
N TRP A 90 -3.21 3.46 -9.20
CA TRP A 90 -4.53 3.13 -9.73
C TRP A 90 -4.48 2.66 -11.17
N GLU A 91 -3.70 3.32 -12.03
CA GLU A 91 -3.49 2.92 -13.42
C GLU A 91 -2.95 1.48 -13.52
N ILE A 92 -1.94 1.13 -12.72
CA ILE A 92 -1.28 -0.18 -12.78
C ILE A 92 -2.09 -1.28 -12.09
N TYR A 93 -2.60 -1.00 -10.88
CA TYR A 93 -3.17 -2.03 -9.99
C TYR A 93 -4.69 -1.95 -9.86
N GLY A 94 -5.32 -0.86 -10.28
CA GLY A 94 -6.76 -0.63 -10.13
C GLY A 94 -7.63 -1.65 -10.85
N GLY A 95 -7.16 -2.21 -11.97
CA GLY A 95 -7.85 -3.26 -12.72
C GLY A 95 -7.81 -4.65 -12.08
N TYR A 96 -6.89 -4.91 -11.14
CA TYR A 96 -6.77 -6.22 -10.51
C TYR A 96 -7.86 -6.45 -9.45
N THR A 97 -8.27 -7.71 -9.32
CA THR A 97 -9.16 -8.14 -8.23
C THR A 97 -8.41 -8.16 -6.90
N ALA A 98 -9.16 -8.17 -5.79
CA ALA A 98 -8.59 -8.31 -4.45
C ALA A 98 -7.76 -9.58 -4.28
N VAL A 99 -8.18 -10.68 -4.92
CA VAL A 99 -7.47 -11.96 -4.88
C VAL A 99 -6.17 -11.90 -5.66
N GLN A 100 -6.17 -11.32 -6.86
CA GLN A 100 -4.95 -11.14 -7.66
C GLN A 100 -3.90 -10.29 -6.93
N LEU A 101 -4.33 -9.18 -6.33
CA LEU A 101 -3.43 -8.33 -5.54
C LEU A 101 -2.91 -9.07 -4.28
N SER A 102 -3.77 -9.84 -3.61
CA SER A 102 -3.34 -10.67 -2.49
C SER A 102 -2.29 -11.69 -2.93
N ASN A 103 -2.54 -12.43 -4.00
CA ASN A 103 -1.61 -13.42 -4.53
C ASN A 103 -0.26 -12.80 -4.89
N ALA A 104 -0.24 -11.60 -5.47
CA ALA A 104 1.00 -10.88 -5.76
C ALA A 104 1.84 -10.59 -4.51
N THR A 105 1.21 -10.39 -3.36
CA THR A 105 1.93 -10.20 -2.08
C THR A 105 2.45 -11.49 -1.46
N HIS A 106 2.00 -12.65 -1.95
CA HIS A 106 2.39 -13.99 -1.45
C HIS A 106 3.48 -14.67 -2.29
N LEU A 107 3.94 -14.01 -3.35
CA LEU A 107 4.99 -14.57 -4.22
C LEU A 107 6.30 -14.76 -3.44
N PRO A 108 7.11 -15.78 -3.80
CA PRO A 108 8.42 -15.98 -3.20
C PRO A 108 9.30 -14.72 -3.25
N GLY A 109 9.97 -14.41 -2.15
CA GLY A 109 10.87 -13.27 -2.02
C GLY A 109 10.17 -11.94 -1.72
N THR A 110 8.82 -11.91 -1.59
CA THR A 110 8.10 -10.72 -1.13
C THR A 110 8.36 -10.44 0.36
N PRO A 111 8.21 -9.20 0.82
CA PRO A 111 8.36 -8.86 2.23
C PRO A 111 7.43 -9.67 3.14
N TRP A 112 6.18 -9.84 2.71
CA TRP A 112 5.20 -10.63 3.45
C TRP A 112 5.61 -12.09 3.57
N GLU A 113 6.00 -12.73 2.48
CA GLU A 113 6.41 -14.14 2.47
C GLU A 113 7.60 -14.40 3.40
N LYS A 114 8.58 -13.49 3.42
CA LYS A 114 9.76 -13.59 4.30
C LYS A 114 9.40 -13.51 5.79
N VAL A 115 8.42 -12.69 6.16
CA VAL A 115 7.98 -12.52 7.55
C VAL A 115 6.99 -13.62 7.94
N TRP A 116 6.03 -13.95 7.05
CA TRP A 116 5.02 -14.96 7.33
C TRP A 116 5.63 -16.37 7.41
N GLY A 117 6.57 -16.71 6.53
CA GLY A 117 7.24 -18.00 6.47
C GLY A 117 6.27 -19.16 6.22
N THR A 118 6.78 -20.39 6.37
CA THR A 118 6.01 -21.62 6.19
C THR A 118 5.06 -21.91 7.36
N ASN A 119 5.38 -21.45 8.56
CA ASN A 119 4.63 -21.72 9.79
C ASN A 119 3.62 -20.62 10.16
N GLY A 120 3.55 -19.55 9.36
CA GLY A 120 2.81 -18.37 9.69
C GLY A 120 3.52 -17.48 10.72
N ALA A 121 3.05 -16.25 10.87
CA ALA A 121 3.56 -15.31 11.87
C ALA A 121 2.47 -15.02 12.93
N PRO A 122 2.86 -14.70 14.18
CA PRO A 122 1.91 -14.20 15.17
C PRO A 122 1.15 -12.97 14.62
N ARG A 123 -0.09 -12.82 15.04
CA ARG A 123 -0.87 -11.62 14.67
C ARG A 123 -0.18 -10.36 15.19
N GLY A 124 -0.10 -9.33 14.35
CA GLY A 124 0.57 -8.08 14.69
C GLY A 124 2.09 -8.12 14.48
N THR A 125 2.60 -9.12 13.76
CA THR A 125 4.02 -9.12 13.37
C THR A 125 4.24 -8.09 12.28
N ASP A 126 5.10 -7.12 12.56
CA ASP A 126 5.46 -6.05 11.63
C ASP A 126 6.31 -6.55 10.47
N ILE A 127 6.10 -5.95 9.30
CA ILE A 127 6.99 -6.07 8.15
C ILE A 127 7.88 -4.83 8.13
N ASP A 128 9.18 -5.03 8.27
CA ASP A 128 10.17 -3.96 8.27
C ASP A 128 10.08 -3.08 7.00
N GLN A 129 10.11 -1.75 7.18
CA GLN A 129 10.01 -0.79 6.08
C GLN A 129 11.18 -0.88 5.10
N GLU A 130 12.40 -1.16 5.57
CA GLU A 130 13.55 -1.35 4.70
C GLU A 130 13.40 -2.64 3.87
N LEU A 131 12.83 -3.69 4.43
CA LEU A 131 12.50 -4.89 3.67
C LEU A 131 11.49 -4.63 2.55
N ILE A 132 10.48 -3.80 2.82
CA ILE A 132 9.50 -3.37 1.82
C ILE A 132 10.19 -2.53 0.74
N LYS A 133 10.94 -1.52 1.13
CA LYS A 133 11.68 -0.62 0.23
C LYS A 133 12.61 -1.37 -0.72
N ASP A 134 13.45 -2.25 -0.18
CA ASP A 134 14.39 -3.06 -0.96
C ASP A 134 13.68 -3.94 -1.98
N TYR A 135 12.55 -4.51 -1.61
CA TYR A 135 11.75 -5.31 -2.54
C TYR A 135 11.24 -4.46 -3.72
N PHE A 136 10.67 -3.29 -3.47
CA PHE A 136 10.14 -2.43 -4.53
C PHE A 136 11.24 -1.81 -5.40
N ILE A 137 12.42 -1.51 -4.83
CA ILE A 137 13.61 -1.11 -5.61
C ILE A 137 14.03 -2.23 -6.57
N ARG A 138 14.04 -3.50 -6.12
CA ARG A 138 14.36 -4.63 -7.00
C ARG A 138 13.33 -4.79 -8.11
N LEU A 139 12.04 -4.64 -7.81
CA LEU A 139 10.98 -4.66 -8.83
C LEU A 139 11.19 -3.58 -9.90
N ALA A 140 11.51 -2.34 -9.50
CA ALA A 140 11.79 -1.25 -10.41
C ALA A 140 12.94 -1.59 -11.37
N LYS A 141 14.04 -2.12 -10.83
CA LYS A 141 15.20 -2.53 -11.65
C LYS A 141 14.88 -3.65 -12.64
N GLN A 142 14.07 -4.63 -12.22
CA GLN A 142 13.65 -5.73 -13.10
C GLN A 142 12.76 -5.25 -14.24
N SER A 143 11.85 -4.33 -14.00
CA SER A 143 10.99 -3.75 -15.03
C SER A 143 11.81 -3.00 -16.09
N GLN A 144 12.76 -2.18 -15.66
CA GLN A 144 13.65 -1.45 -16.57
C GLN A 144 14.53 -2.39 -17.43
N ALA A 145 15.04 -3.48 -16.85
CA ALA A 145 15.82 -4.46 -17.58
C ALA A 145 15.00 -5.16 -18.67
N THR A 146 13.74 -5.46 -18.39
CA THR A 146 12.81 -6.10 -19.33
C THR A 146 12.46 -5.17 -20.49
N GLU A 147 12.20 -3.89 -20.22
CA GLU A 147 11.92 -2.88 -21.24
C GLU A 147 13.11 -2.68 -22.18
N ASN A 148 14.33 -2.56 -21.65
CA ASN A 148 15.54 -2.41 -22.45
C ASN A 148 15.82 -3.63 -23.35
N THR A 149 15.54 -4.84 -22.86
CA THR A 149 15.70 -6.08 -23.65
C THR A 149 14.66 -6.16 -24.78
N SER A 150 13.44 -5.68 -24.54
CA SER A 150 12.36 -5.66 -25.53
C SER A 150 12.64 -4.60 -26.62
N ALA A 151 13.18 -3.45 -26.26
CA ALA A 151 13.53 -2.39 -27.21
C ALA A 151 14.67 -2.80 -28.16
N GLN A 152 15.64 -3.58 -27.69
CA GLN A 152 16.74 -4.09 -28.51
C GLN A 152 16.31 -5.17 -29.53
N LYS A 153 15.20 -5.90 -29.25
CA LYS A 153 14.70 -6.94 -30.18
C LYS A 153 13.85 -6.38 -31.32
N VAL A 154 13.38 -5.15 -31.24
CA VAL A 154 12.54 -4.51 -32.28
C VAL A 154 13.34 -3.65 -33.23
N GLY A 155 14.62 -3.38 -32.94
CA GLY A 155 15.54 -2.55 -33.74
C GLY A 155 16.61 -3.32 -34.54
N GLY A 156 16.48 -4.66 -34.72
CA GLY A 156 17.40 -5.51 -35.44
C GLY A 156 16.80 -6.09 -36.71
#